data_5bb4e0441b845a72a43e9c8409fdccc2
#
_entry.id   5bb4e0441b845a72a43e9c8409fdccc2
#
_cell.length_a   1.000
_cell.length_b   1.000
_cell.length_c   1.000
_cell.angle_alpha   90.00
_cell.angle_beta   90.00
_cell.angle_gamma   90.00
#
_symmetry.space_group_name_H-M   'P 1'
#
loop_
_entity.id
_entity.type
_entity.pdbx_description
1 polymer ?
#
loop_
_entity_poly.entity_id
_entity_poly.type
_entity_poly.pdbx_seq_one_letter_code
_entity_poly.pdbx_strand_id
1 'polypeptide(L)'
;IRSLGKEEEKKLAPWTSAVAKIKPLLQDGKCARTADLTDDERAAVYDMFLLTMKPTVYVANVDEDSVAAGTNKYVEIVKKYADEEKSEVVVICGKFEADLAEITDPADKKDFMESVGLKESGLAVLARHAYHLMGLRTFFTGGPDECRAWTIHAGDKAPQAAGVIHTDFEKGFIRAEAYTIEDLRQYGDEA
;
A
#
# COMPACT_ATOMS: atom_id res chain seq x y z
N ILE A 1 1.22 41.82 -15.98
CA ILE A 1 1.82 40.52 -15.58
C ILE A 1 3.32 40.75 -15.69
N ARG A 2 4.04 40.76 -14.54
CA ARG A 2 5.52 40.83 -14.53
C ARG A 2 6.05 39.53 -15.20
N SER A 3 6.95 39.68 -16.19
CA SER A 3 7.65 38.54 -16.74
C SER A 3 8.54 37.95 -15.62
N LEU A 4 8.38 36.67 -15.36
CA LEU A 4 9.25 35.93 -14.46
C LEU A 4 10.68 35.94 -15.00
N GLY A 5 11.68 36.00 -14.11
CA GLY A 5 13.05 35.86 -14.51
C GLY A 5 13.34 34.42 -15.00
N LYS A 6 14.34 34.24 -15.87
CA LYS A 6 14.71 32.92 -16.43
C LYS A 6 14.95 31.82 -15.36
N GLU A 7 15.45 32.17 -14.19
CA GLU A 7 15.60 31.22 -13.07
C GLU A 7 14.28 30.82 -12.43
N GLU A 8 13.34 31.75 -12.29
CA GLU A 8 12.01 31.48 -11.76
C GLU A 8 11.17 30.64 -12.74
N GLU A 9 11.27 30.93 -14.05
CA GLU A 9 10.65 30.10 -15.09
C GLU A 9 11.17 28.67 -15.04
N LYS A 10 12.46 28.46 -14.82
CA LYS A 10 13.07 27.13 -14.73
C LYS A 10 12.62 26.36 -13.50
N LYS A 11 12.41 27.06 -12.37
CA LYS A 11 11.88 26.44 -11.14
C LYS A 11 10.41 26.09 -11.25
N LEU A 12 9.62 26.86 -12.02
CA LEU A 12 8.19 26.63 -12.22
C LEU A 12 7.88 25.68 -13.38
N ALA A 13 8.85 25.35 -14.22
CA ALA A 13 8.65 24.49 -15.39
C ALA A 13 8.01 23.12 -15.05
N PRO A 14 8.49 22.35 -14.03
CA PRO A 14 7.85 21.10 -13.67
C PRO A 14 6.39 21.28 -13.23
N TRP A 15 6.11 22.30 -12.43
CA TRP A 15 4.75 22.61 -11.98
C TRP A 15 3.84 22.96 -13.13
N THR A 16 4.27 23.83 -14.04
CA THR A 16 3.50 24.24 -15.22
C THR A 16 3.20 23.07 -16.14
N SER A 17 4.21 22.20 -16.36
CA SER A 17 4.08 20.99 -17.15
C SER A 17 3.08 20.01 -16.51
N ALA A 18 3.20 19.76 -15.19
CA ALA A 18 2.28 18.90 -14.46
C ALA A 18 0.84 19.39 -14.53
N VAL A 19 0.60 20.70 -14.30
CA VAL A 19 -0.73 21.29 -14.37
C VAL A 19 -1.31 21.19 -15.77
N ALA A 20 -0.50 21.37 -16.82
CA ALA A 20 -0.95 21.25 -18.20
C ALA A 20 -1.42 19.82 -18.53
N LYS A 21 -0.83 18.79 -17.89
CA LYS A 21 -1.23 17.38 -18.03
C LYS A 21 -2.45 17.02 -17.18
N ILE A 22 -2.52 17.52 -15.94
CA ILE A 22 -3.58 17.19 -14.97
C ILE A 22 -4.90 17.90 -15.32
N LYS A 23 -4.85 19.18 -15.67
CA LYS A 23 -6.06 20.00 -15.87
C LYS A 23 -7.04 19.41 -16.88
N PRO A 24 -6.64 18.94 -18.07
CA PRO A 24 -7.56 18.33 -19.04
C PRO A 24 -8.24 17.08 -18.48
N LEU A 25 -7.47 16.22 -17.76
CA LEU A 25 -8.00 15.00 -17.16
C LEU A 25 -9.12 15.32 -16.16
N LEU A 26 -8.90 16.30 -15.28
CA LEU A 26 -9.91 16.73 -14.31
C LEU A 26 -11.14 17.34 -14.99
N GLN A 27 -10.96 18.09 -16.09
CA GLN A 27 -12.07 18.63 -16.87
C GLN A 27 -12.90 17.54 -17.54
N ASP A 28 -12.27 16.43 -17.92
CA ASP A 28 -12.92 15.24 -18.48
C ASP A 28 -13.48 14.29 -17.39
N GLY A 29 -13.44 14.68 -16.11
CA GLY A 29 -13.90 13.86 -14.99
C GLY A 29 -12.99 12.69 -14.64
N LYS A 30 -11.76 12.67 -15.16
CA LYS A 30 -10.75 11.62 -14.87
C LYS A 30 -9.90 11.99 -13.65
N CYS A 31 -9.37 10.98 -12.99
CA CYS A 31 -8.50 11.16 -11.83
C CYS A 31 -7.11 11.69 -12.23
N ALA A 32 -6.58 12.64 -11.46
CA ALA A 32 -5.24 13.20 -11.70
C ALA A 32 -4.11 12.14 -11.61
N ARG A 33 -4.32 11.04 -10.87
CA ARG A 33 -3.36 9.91 -10.78
C ARG A 33 -3.12 9.19 -12.10
N THR A 34 -4.03 9.34 -13.09
CA THR A 34 -3.86 8.76 -14.43
C THR A 34 -2.92 9.58 -15.32
N ALA A 35 -2.53 10.81 -14.88
CA ALA A 35 -1.57 11.63 -15.62
C ALA A 35 -0.19 10.98 -15.65
N ASP A 36 0.45 11.01 -16.82
CA ASP A 36 1.84 10.59 -16.98
C ASP A 36 2.79 11.70 -16.54
N LEU A 37 3.13 11.70 -15.24
CA LEU A 37 3.98 12.68 -14.59
C LEU A 37 5.36 12.09 -14.30
N THR A 38 6.39 12.87 -14.54
CA THR A 38 7.74 12.59 -14.03
C THR A 38 7.80 12.78 -12.52
N ASP A 39 8.85 12.29 -11.88
CA ASP A 39 9.03 12.45 -10.41
C ASP A 39 9.13 13.93 -10.02
N ASP A 40 9.83 14.76 -10.83
CA ASP A 40 9.93 16.20 -10.61
C ASP A 40 8.57 16.90 -10.75
N GLU A 41 7.76 16.51 -11.75
CA GLU A 41 6.40 17.03 -11.92
C GLU A 41 5.49 16.63 -10.77
N ARG A 42 5.59 15.40 -10.30
CA ARG A 42 4.82 14.87 -9.17
C ARG A 42 5.18 15.61 -7.87
N ALA A 43 6.49 15.79 -7.62
CA ALA A 43 6.97 16.56 -6.47
C ALA A 43 6.51 18.03 -6.53
N ALA A 44 6.54 18.65 -7.72
CA ALA A 44 6.15 20.05 -7.88
C ALA A 44 4.67 20.33 -7.60
N VAL A 45 3.76 19.35 -7.77
CA VAL A 45 2.32 19.49 -7.51
C VAL A 45 1.88 18.85 -6.19
N TYR A 46 2.81 18.32 -5.41
CA TYR A 46 2.52 17.64 -4.15
C TYR A 46 1.71 18.51 -3.19
N ASP A 47 2.07 19.79 -3.06
CA ASP A 47 1.41 20.76 -2.18
C ASP A 47 -0.02 21.14 -2.61
N MET A 48 -0.45 20.72 -3.79
CA MET A 48 -1.85 20.89 -4.20
C MET A 48 -2.81 19.95 -3.49
N PHE A 49 -2.30 18.89 -2.85
CA PHE A 49 -3.06 17.88 -2.10
C PHE A 49 -4.30 17.34 -2.85
N LEU A 50 -4.18 17.16 -4.16
CA LEU A 50 -5.29 16.71 -4.99
C LEU A 50 -5.76 15.32 -4.55
N LEU A 51 -7.04 15.22 -4.14
CA LEU A 51 -7.63 13.95 -3.71
C LEU A 51 -7.53 12.89 -4.81
N THR A 52 -7.73 13.27 -6.06
CA THR A 52 -7.65 12.39 -7.22
C THR A 52 -6.21 11.97 -7.61
N MET A 53 -5.18 12.56 -6.97
CA MET A 53 -3.78 12.12 -7.09
C MET A 53 -3.44 10.96 -6.14
N LYS A 54 -4.22 10.79 -5.06
CA LYS A 54 -3.94 9.75 -4.07
C LYS A 54 -4.10 8.36 -4.67
N PRO A 55 -3.20 7.42 -4.34
CA PRO A 55 -3.38 6.02 -4.68
C PRO A 55 -4.70 5.49 -4.11
N THR A 56 -5.35 4.59 -4.83
CA THR A 56 -6.68 4.08 -4.47
C THR A 56 -6.74 2.57 -4.62
N VAL A 57 -7.37 1.91 -3.66
CA VAL A 57 -7.82 0.51 -3.76
C VAL A 57 -9.33 0.50 -3.75
N TYR A 58 -9.93 -0.20 -4.69
CA TYR A 58 -11.37 -0.45 -4.72
C TYR A 58 -11.69 -1.69 -3.91
N VAL A 59 -12.58 -1.57 -2.94
CA VAL A 59 -13.06 -2.70 -2.14
C VAL A 59 -14.44 -3.09 -2.63
N ALA A 60 -14.51 -4.20 -3.36
CA ALA A 60 -15.76 -4.78 -3.84
C ALA A 60 -16.37 -5.65 -2.74
N ASN A 61 -17.36 -5.11 -2.02
CA ASN A 61 -18.10 -5.87 -1.02
C ASN A 61 -19.20 -6.70 -1.70
N VAL A 62 -19.10 -8.02 -1.59
CA VAL A 62 -19.97 -8.97 -2.26
C VAL A 62 -20.62 -9.94 -1.25
N ASP A 63 -21.54 -10.78 -1.74
CA ASP A 63 -22.12 -11.90 -0.97
C ASP A 63 -21.12 -13.06 -0.81
N GLU A 64 -21.48 -14.03 0.03
CA GLU A 64 -20.64 -15.20 0.33
C GLU A 64 -20.35 -16.07 -0.90
N ASP A 65 -21.34 -16.23 -1.77
CA ASP A 65 -21.18 -17.02 -3.01
C ASP A 65 -20.19 -16.34 -3.98
N SER A 66 -20.27 -15.03 -4.08
CA SER A 66 -19.39 -14.24 -4.96
C SER A 66 -17.97 -14.11 -4.42
N VAL A 67 -17.76 -14.08 -3.09
CA VAL A 67 -16.42 -14.01 -2.50
C VAL A 67 -15.66 -15.31 -2.72
N ALA A 68 -16.33 -16.47 -2.61
CA ALA A 68 -15.76 -17.77 -2.92
C ALA A 68 -15.32 -17.87 -4.40
N ALA A 69 -16.13 -17.34 -5.31
CA ALA A 69 -15.82 -17.27 -6.74
C ALA A 69 -14.73 -16.22 -7.07
N GLY A 70 -14.48 -15.25 -6.18
CA GLY A 70 -13.55 -14.13 -6.39
C GLY A 70 -14.03 -13.11 -7.43
N THR A 71 -15.25 -13.26 -7.95
CA THR A 71 -15.81 -12.39 -8.99
C THR A 71 -17.32 -12.51 -9.12
N ASN A 72 -17.94 -11.49 -9.69
CA ASN A 72 -19.29 -11.49 -10.24
C ASN A 72 -19.40 -10.37 -11.30
N LYS A 73 -20.56 -10.23 -11.94
CA LYS A 73 -20.78 -9.23 -13.00
C LYS A 73 -20.47 -7.78 -12.60
N TYR A 74 -20.65 -7.44 -11.33
CA TYR A 74 -20.35 -6.09 -10.82
C TYR A 74 -18.87 -5.93 -10.52
N VAL A 75 -18.23 -6.95 -9.97
CA VAL A 75 -16.78 -7.00 -9.73
C VAL A 75 -16.02 -6.81 -11.03
N GLU A 76 -16.45 -7.46 -12.13
CA GLU A 76 -15.81 -7.30 -13.44
C GLU A 76 -15.92 -5.87 -13.98
N ILE A 77 -17.03 -5.17 -13.72
CA ILE A 77 -17.18 -3.76 -14.08
C ILE A 77 -16.21 -2.89 -13.27
N VAL A 78 -16.11 -3.16 -11.95
CA VAL A 78 -15.19 -2.43 -11.07
C VAL A 78 -13.74 -2.68 -11.45
N LYS A 79 -13.37 -3.93 -11.75
CA LYS A 79 -12.01 -4.28 -12.21
C LYS A 79 -11.65 -3.52 -13.48
N LYS A 80 -12.53 -3.50 -14.47
CA LYS A 80 -12.31 -2.76 -15.71
C LYS A 80 -12.09 -1.26 -15.46
N TYR A 81 -12.90 -0.66 -14.59
CA TYR A 81 -12.76 0.74 -14.22
C TYR A 81 -11.45 1.01 -13.45
N ALA A 82 -11.09 0.11 -12.53
CA ALA A 82 -9.85 0.21 -11.77
C ALA A 82 -8.61 0.09 -12.66
N ASP A 83 -8.64 -0.79 -13.67
CA ASP A 83 -7.56 -0.95 -14.66
C ASP A 83 -7.33 0.36 -15.44
N GLU A 84 -8.42 1.06 -15.85
CA GLU A 84 -8.31 2.37 -16.52
C GLU A 84 -7.62 3.41 -15.63
N GLU A 85 -7.78 3.33 -14.30
CA GLU A 85 -7.15 4.21 -13.33
C GLU A 85 -5.82 3.71 -12.77
N LYS A 86 -5.36 2.53 -13.19
CA LYS A 86 -4.17 1.84 -12.64
C LYS A 86 -4.31 1.60 -11.13
N SER A 87 -5.52 1.27 -10.68
CA SER A 87 -5.88 1.00 -9.29
C SER A 87 -6.13 -0.49 -9.07
N GLU A 88 -5.96 -0.96 -7.84
CA GLU A 88 -6.17 -2.35 -7.46
C GLU A 88 -7.62 -2.57 -6.99
N VAL A 89 -8.10 -3.82 -7.10
CA VAL A 89 -9.42 -4.23 -6.59
C VAL A 89 -9.25 -5.39 -5.62
N VAL A 90 -9.82 -5.25 -4.44
CA VAL A 90 -9.93 -6.32 -3.44
C VAL A 90 -11.39 -6.72 -3.30
N VAL A 91 -11.67 -8.01 -3.41
CA VAL A 91 -13.03 -8.56 -3.23
C VAL A 91 -13.14 -9.09 -1.81
N ILE A 92 -14.15 -8.65 -1.08
CA ILE A 92 -14.42 -9.08 0.30
C ILE A 92 -15.91 -9.38 0.48
N CYS A 93 -16.25 -10.16 1.49
CA CYS A 93 -17.61 -10.25 2.02
C CYS A 93 -17.61 -9.74 3.45
N GLY A 94 -18.15 -8.52 3.66
CA GLY A 94 -18.17 -7.89 4.98
C GLY A 94 -18.95 -8.68 6.02
N LYS A 95 -20.01 -9.40 5.63
CA LYS A 95 -20.75 -10.30 6.52
C LYS A 95 -19.86 -11.46 6.97
N PHE A 96 -19.21 -12.15 6.03
CA PHE A 96 -18.27 -13.23 6.33
C PHE A 96 -17.14 -12.78 7.27
N GLU A 97 -16.57 -11.59 7.03
CA GLU A 97 -15.53 -11.03 7.91
C GLU A 97 -16.05 -10.75 9.33
N ALA A 98 -17.31 -10.30 9.47
CA ALA A 98 -17.92 -10.09 10.76
C ALA A 98 -18.12 -11.42 11.51
N ASP A 99 -18.68 -12.44 10.83
CA ASP A 99 -18.87 -13.78 11.41
C ASP A 99 -17.51 -14.41 11.80
N LEU A 100 -16.48 -14.26 10.97
CA LEU A 100 -15.11 -14.73 11.24
C LEU A 100 -14.48 -14.03 12.46
N ALA A 101 -14.82 -12.76 12.70
CA ALA A 101 -14.29 -12.01 13.84
C ALA A 101 -14.85 -12.50 15.19
N GLU A 102 -16.05 -13.10 15.21
CA GLU A 102 -16.65 -13.67 16.40
C GLU A 102 -16.02 -14.99 16.85
N ILE A 103 -15.37 -15.70 15.92
CA ILE A 103 -14.68 -16.96 16.21
C ILE A 103 -13.35 -16.62 16.92
N THR A 104 -13.14 -17.18 18.10
CA THR A 104 -11.92 -16.91 18.91
C THR A 104 -10.83 -17.95 18.71
N ASP A 105 -11.20 -19.20 18.46
CA ASP A 105 -10.24 -20.30 18.25
C ASP A 105 -9.61 -20.21 16.85
N PRO A 106 -8.27 -20.23 16.72
CA PRO A 106 -7.59 -20.17 15.43
C PRO A 106 -7.87 -21.36 14.51
N ALA A 107 -8.11 -22.56 15.07
CA ALA A 107 -8.42 -23.75 14.27
C ALA A 107 -9.82 -23.62 13.67
N ASP A 108 -10.80 -23.23 14.48
CA ASP A 108 -12.17 -22.99 14.02
C ASP A 108 -12.24 -21.87 12.96
N LYS A 109 -11.42 -20.80 13.12
CA LYS A 109 -11.29 -19.76 12.08
C LYS A 109 -10.82 -20.32 10.76
N LYS A 110 -9.82 -21.19 10.81
CA LYS A 110 -9.26 -21.81 9.62
C LYS A 110 -10.29 -22.68 8.92
N ASP A 111 -10.95 -23.55 9.68
CA ASP A 111 -11.98 -24.46 9.17
C ASP A 111 -13.15 -23.66 8.57
N PHE A 112 -13.56 -22.56 9.20
CA PHE A 112 -14.60 -21.68 8.69
C PHE A 112 -14.22 -21.03 7.36
N MET A 113 -12.99 -20.52 7.23
CA MET A 113 -12.49 -19.99 5.95
C MET A 113 -12.42 -21.07 4.86
N GLU A 114 -11.92 -22.27 5.19
CA GLU A 114 -11.82 -23.38 4.26
C GLU A 114 -13.20 -23.86 3.80
N SER A 115 -14.23 -23.78 4.64
CA SER A 115 -15.61 -24.17 4.29
C SER A 115 -16.20 -23.36 3.13
N VAL A 116 -15.74 -22.13 2.94
CA VAL A 116 -16.13 -21.26 1.83
C VAL A 116 -15.02 -21.12 0.75
N GLY A 117 -13.97 -21.94 0.85
CA GLY A 117 -12.88 -21.98 -0.14
C GLY A 117 -11.88 -20.84 -0.04
N LEU A 118 -11.85 -20.10 1.06
CA LEU A 118 -10.91 -19.01 1.31
C LEU A 118 -9.65 -19.50 2.03
N LYS A 119 -8.49 -19.05 1.58
CA LYS A 119 -7.20 -19.37 2.21
C LYS A 119 -6.81 -18.37 3.30
N GLU A 120 -7.34 -17.17 3.22
CA GLU A 120 -7.08 -16.05 4.14
C GLU A 120 -8.29 -15.12 4.19
N SER A 121 -8.40 -14.31 5.25
CA SER A 121 -9.48 -13.34 5.38
C SER A 121 -9.33 -12.19 4.39
N GLY A 122 -10.45 -11.64 3.92
CA GLY A 122 -10.45 -10.47 3.04
C GLY A 122 -9.81 -9.25 3.70
N LEU A 123 -9.89 -9.12 5.03
CA LEU A 123 -9.20 -8.07 5.77
C LEU A 123 -7.67 -8.23 5.70
N ALA A 124 -7.15 -9.46 5.76
CA ALA A 124 -5.71 -9.71 5.59
C ALA A 124 -5.25 -9.36 4.17
N VAL A 125 -6.05 -9.74 3.15
CA VAL A 125 -5.81 -9.36 1.76
C VAL A 125 -5.81 -7.84 1.61
N LEU A 126 -6.82 -7.15 2.14
CA LEU A 126 -6.93 -5.69 2.08
C LEU A 126 -5.74 -5.00 2.77
N ALA A 127 -5.34 -5.47 3.95
CA ALA A 127 -4.17 -4.93 4.66
C ALA A 127 -2.90 -5.04 3.80
N ARG A 128 -2.66 -6.18 3.17
CA ARG A 128 -1.51 -6.41 2.30
C ARG A 128 -1.51 -5.47 1.08
N HIS A 129 -2.67 -5.32 0.41
CA HIS A 129 -2.82 -4.38 -0.70
C HIS A 129 -2.60 -2.93 -0.26
N ALA A 130 -3.12 -2.53 0.90
CA ALA A 130 -2.91 -1.19 1.45
C ALA A 130 -1.44 -0.92 1.76
N TYR A 131 -0.73 -1.87 2.38
CA TYR A 131 0.72 -1.77 2.63
C TYR A 131 1.51 -1.64 1.32
N HIS A 132 1.18 -2.48 0.34
CA HIS A 132 1.82 -2.42 -0.98
C HIS A 132 1.59 -1.07 -1.67
N LEU A 133 0.34 -0.59 -1.67
CA LEU A 133 -0.04 0.68 -2.27
C LEU A 133 0.67 1.89 -1.65
N MET A 134 0.87 1.84 -0.33
CA MET A 134 1.61 2.88 0.41
C MET A 134 3.13 2.70 0.33
N GLY A 135 3.62 1.67 -0.36
CA GLY A 135 5.04 1.36 -0.44
C GLY A 135 5.66 0.95 0.90
N LEU A 136 4.85 0.41 1.83
CA LEU A 136 5.30 0.03 3.16
C LEU A 136 5.88 -1.38 3.17
N ARG A 137 6.86 -1.58 4.05
CA ARG A 137 7.48 -2.88 4.37
C ARG A 137 7.54 -3.02 5.88
N THR A 138 7.52 -4.26 6.34
CA THR A 138 7.64 -4.57 7.77
C THR A 138 8.87 -5.44 7.99
N PHE A 139 9.64 -5.12 9.03
CA PHE A 139 10.66 -6.01 9.58
C PHE A 139 10.42 -6.20 11.08
N PHE A 140 11.03 -7.21 11.65
CA PHE A 140 10.89 -7.53 13.06
C PHE A 140 12.24 -7.37 13.76
N THR A 141 12.18 -6.97 15.02
CA THR A 141 13.29 -7.11 15.94
C THR A 141 12.90 -8.12 17.00
N GLY A 142 13.82 -9.02 17.33
CA GLY A 142 13.70 -9.96 18.44
C GLY A 142 14.77 -9.67 19.48
N GLY A 143 14.43 -9.80 20.74
CA GLY A 143 15.33 -9.70 21.87
C GLY A 143 14.77 -10.48 23.05
N PRO A 144 15.56 -10.60 24.16
CA PRO A 144 15.13 -11.35 25.34
C PRO A 144 13.83 -10.83 25.96
N ASP A 145 13.60 -9.52 25.87
CA ASP A 145 12.51 -8.83 26.55
C ASP A 145 11.30 -8.57 25.65
N GLU A 146 11.53 -8.35 24.35
CA GLU A 146 10.41 -8.08 23.42
C GLU A 146 10.70 -8.49 21.98
N CYS A 147 9.62 -8.85 21.26
CA CYS A 147 9.59 -8.92 19.80
C CYS A 147 8.69 -7.80 19.26
N ARG A 148 9.18 -7.05 18.27
CA ARG A 148 8.45 -5.90 17.74
C ARG A 148 8.50 -5.84 16.22
N ALA A 149 7.36 -5.44 15.62
CA ALA A 149 7.25 -5.14 14.20
C ALA A 149 7.48 -3.65 13.95
N TRP A 150 8.26 -3.32 12.93
CA TRP A 150 8.59 -1.97 12.52
C TRP A 150 8.22 -1.77 11.07
N THR A 151 7.63 -0.61 10.78
CA THR A 151 7.21 -0.26 9.41
C THR A 151 8.18 0.74 8.81
N ILE A 152 8.66 0.44 7.60
CA ILE A 152 9.55 1.25 6.78
C ILE A 152 8.97 1.43 5.39
N HIS A 153 9.55 2.32 4.58
CA HIS A 153 9.18 2.46 3.18
C HIS A 153 10.03 1.57 2.28
N ALA A 154 9.43 1.12 1.20
CA ALA A 154 10.16 0.37 0.18
C ALA A 154 11.26 1.25 -0.42
N GLY A 155 12.51 0.75 -0.39
CA GLY A 155 13.68 1.50 -0.81
C GLY A 155 14.48 2.14 0.32
N ASP A 156 13.96 2.14 1.54
CA ASP A 156 14.75 2.55 2.71
C ASP A 156 15.99 1.66 2.85
N LYS A 157 17.10 2.30 3.13
CA LYS A 157 18.38 1.61 3.39
C LYS A 157 18.48 1.22 4.87
N ALA A 158 19.38 0.31 5.20
CA ALA A 158 19.55 -0.20 6.55
C ALA A 158 19.71 0.89 7.65
N PRO A 159 20.45 2.01 7.44
CA PRO A 159 20.47 3.08 8.43
C PRO A 159 19.10 3.72 8.66
N GLN A 160 18.33 3.95 7.60
CA GLN A 160 16.97 4.53 7.69
C GLN A 160 16.03 3.57 8.43
N ALA A 161 16.10 2.27 8.10
CA ALA A 161 15.35 1.23 8.83
C ALA A 161 15.71 1.18 10.32
N ALA A 162 16.99 1.28 10.66
CA ALA A 162 17.44 1.37 12.04
C ALA A 162 16.95 2.65 12.74
N GLY A 163 16.84 3.74 12.01
CA GLY A 163 16.30 5.03 12.46
C GLY A 163 14.85 4.98 12.93
N VAL A 164 14.05 4.07 12.38
CA VAL A 164 12.66 3.84 12.80
C VAL A 164 12.60 3.26 14.23
N ILE A 165 13.61 2.48 14.63
CA ILE A 165 13.72 1.96 16.00
C ILE A 165 14.12 3.08 16.96
N HIS A 166 15.20 3.81 16.63
CA HIS A 166 15.66 4.96 17.36
C HIS A 166 16.54 5.85 16.48
N THR A 167 16.38 7.17 16.60
CA THR A 167 17.12 8.14 15.77
C THR A 167 18.63 8.04 15.86
N ASP A 168 19.15 7.61 17.01
CA ASP A 168 20.59 7.42 17.19
C ASP A 168 21.12 6.22 16.41
N PHE A 169 20.27 5.21 16.14
CA PHE A 169 20.65 4.05 15.34
C PHE A 169 20.84 4.40 13.87
N GLU A 170 20.14 5.42 13.35
CA GLU A 170 20.39 5.91 12.00
C GLU A 170 21.77 6.56 11.88
N LYS A 171 22.09 7.45 12.82
CA LYS A 171 23.35 8.20 12.82
C LYS A 171 24.57 7.34 13.15
N GLY A 172 24.40 6.38 14.05
CA GLY A 172 25.44 5.48 14.52
C GLY A 172 25.47 4.13 13.81
N PHE A 173 24.72 3.95 12.72
CA PHE A 173 24.60 2.65 12.06
C PHE A 173 25.95 2.18 11.53
N ILE A 174 26.33 0.97 11.93
CA ILE A 174 27.55 0.30 11.45
C ILE A 174 27.16 -0.93 10.64
N ARG A 175 26.42 -1.84 11.24
CA ARG A 175 25.94 -3.08 10.63
C ARG A 175 24.69 -3.60 11.35
N ALA A 176 23.91 -4.42 10.67
CA ALA A 176 22.87 -5.24 11.26
C ALA A 176 23.06 -6.70 10.81
N GLU A 177 22.67 -7.62 11.65
CA GLU A 177 22.49 -9.02 11.32
C GLU A 177 21.01 -9.23 11.04
N ALA A 178 20.70 -9.86 9.93
CA ALA A 178 19.33 -10.10 9.52
C ALA A 178 19.20 -11.55 9.04
N TYR A 179 18.11 -12.18 9.43
CA TYR A 179 17.77 -13.54 9.07
C TYR A 179 16.29 -13.62 8.72
N THR A 180 15.92 -14.62 7.96
CA THR A 180 14.54 -14.86 7.60
C THR A 180 13.82 -15.71 8.66
N ILE A 181 12.48 -15.72 8.62
CA ILE A 181 11.70 -16.62 9.48
C ILE A 181 12.01 -18.09 9.16
N GLU A 182 12.35 -18.38 7.90
CA GLU A 182 12.77 -19.70 7.44
C GLU A 182 14.08 -20.13 8.10
N ASP A 183 15.05 -19.22 8.22
CA ASP A 183 16.31 -19.46 8.93
C ASP A 183 16.05 -19.81 10.41
N LEU A 184 15.20 -19.04 11.09
CA LEU A 184 14.80 -19.33 12.48
C LEU A 184 14.13 -20.70 12.63
N ARG A 185 13.27 -21.08 11.68
CA ARG A 185 12.61 -22.41 11.70
C ARG A 185 13.60 -23.54 11.48
N GLN A 186 14.63 -23.30 10.67
CA GLN A 186 15.62 -24.31 10.31
C GLN A 186 16.67 -24.48 11.41
N TYR A 187 17.15 -23.40 12.00
CA TYR A 187 18.30 -23.38 12.92
C TYR A 187 17.91 -23.24 14.40
N GLY A 188 16.71 -22.77 14.71
CA GLY A 188 16.09 -22.76 16.04
C GLY A 188 16.37 -21.51 16.87
N ASP A 189 17.55 -20.92 16.78
CA ASP A 189 17.95 -19.68 17.47
C ASP A 189 19.08 -18.95 16.73
N GLU A 190 19.60 -17.87 17.34
CA GLU A 190 20.65 -17.01 16.77
C GLU A 190 22.09 -17.58 16.97
N ALA A 191 22.25 -18.82 17.35
CA ALA A 191 23.56 -19.39 17.68
C ALA A 191 24.38 -19.78 16.45
#